data_920fdca9acfa756ea969eff92f8448e3
#
_entry.id   920fdca9acfa756ea969eff92f8448e3
#
_cell.length_a   1.000
_cell.length_b   1.000
_cell.length_c   1.000
_cell.angle_alpha   90.00
_cell.angle_beta   90.00
_cell.angle_gamma   90.00
#
_symmetry.space_group_name_H-M   'P 1'
#
loop_
_entity.id
_entity.type
_entity.pdbx_description
1 polymer ?
#
loop_
_entity_poly.entity_id
_entity_poly.type
_entity_poly.pdbx_seq_one_letter_code
_entity_poly.pdbx_strand_id
1 'polypeptide(L)'
;MPHNAIHKILKEYGRALPEQSKQRRRKWVRYEREHSMELWHTDWVQLRDGRWWIAYMDDASRLIVAHSVFQEETAENALHVLKRAMAKYGTPREILTDHGPQFYANEGERKEKGVSQFERYLADKGIRHILARVNHPQTNGKLERLYGVYDQKRHQFSSLDEYVH
;
A
#
# COMPACT_ATOMS: atom_id res chain seq x y z
N MET A 1 -32.60 18.28 -19.72
CA MET A 1 -33.02 18.58 -18.33
C MET A 1 -31.97 18.09 -17.35
N PRO A 2 -31.58 18.85 -16.34
CA PRO A 2 -30.66 18.38 -15.32
C PRO A 2 -31.28 17.22 -14.51
N HIS A 3 -30.47 16.23 -14.17
CA HIS A 3 -30.88 15.00 -13.45
C HIS A 3 -31.71 15.28 -12.19
N ASN A 4 -31.40 16.34 -11.45
CA ASN A 4 -32.12 16.75 -10.25
C ASN A 4 -33.58 17.20 -10.50
N ALA A 5 -33.87 17.77 -11.68
CA ALA A 5 -35.23 18.19 -12.04
C ALA A 5 -36.14 16.99 -12.30
N ILE A 6 -35.61 15.96 -12.98
CA ILE A 6 -36.35 14.71 -13.24
C ILE A 6 -36.68 13.99 -11.94
N HIS A 7 -35.73 13.90 -11.02
CA HIS A 7 -35.94 13.27 -9.70
C HIS A 7 -37.02 14.01 -8.87
N LYS A 8 -37.03 15.34 -8.93
CA LYS A 8 -38.05 16.16 -8.25
C LYS A 8 -39.45 15.88 -8.77
N ILE A 9 -39.61 15.84 -10.12
CA ILE A 9 -40.89 15.51 -10.76
C ILE A 9 -41.35 14.09 -10.39
N LEU A 10 -40.47 13.10 -10.47
CA LEU A 10 -40.79 11.72 -10.10
C LEU A 10 -41.24 11.60 -8.64
N LYS A 11 -40.66 12.39 -7.74
CA LYS A 11 -41.04 12.46 -6.33
C LYS A 11 -42.44 13.05 -6.12
N GLU A 12 -42.75 14.13 -6.84
CA GLU A 12 -44.08 14.76 -6.80
C GLU A 12 -45.19 13.83 -7.27
N TYR A 13 -44.91 12.97 -8.26
CA TYR A 13 -45.87 11.96 -8.78
C TYR A 13 -45.82 10.63 -8.02
N GLY A 14 -45.11 10.52 -6.89
CA GLY A 14 -45.02 9.28 -6.11
C GLY A 14 -44.32 8.12 -6.83
N ARG A 15 -43.59 8.40 -7.92
CA ARG A 15 -42.89 7.40 -8.75
C ARG A 15 -41.38 7.38 -8.53
N ALA A 16 -40.86 8.19 -7.62
CA ALA A 16 -39.47 8.08 -7.23
C ALA A 16 -39.28 6.80 -6.42
N LEU A 17 -38.34 5.94 -6.84
CA LEU A 17 -37.90 4.84 -5.98
C LEU A 17 -37.41 5.43 -4.66
N PRO A 18 -37.73 4.77 -3.50
CA PRO A 18 -37.22 5.21 -2.21
C PRO A 18 -35.70 5.31 -2.36
N GLU A 19 -35.13 6.47 -1.99
CA GLU A 19 -33.67 6.63 -1.92
C GLU A 19 -33.14 5.46 -1.09
N GLN A 20 -32.38 4.57 -1.74
CA GLN A 20 -31.61 3.60 -0.97
C GLN A 20 -30.81 4.43 0.02
N SER A 21 -31.14 4.30 1.29
CA SER A 21 -30.49 5.04 2.37
C SER A 21 -28.99 4.97 2.11
N LYS A 22 -28.36 6.14 1.89
CA LYS A 22 -26.91 6.24 1.63
C LYS A 22 -26.26 5.30 2.61
N GLN A 23 -25.71 4.18 2.11
CA GLN A 23 -25.12 3.16 2.97
C GLN A 23 -24.33 3.88 4.03
N ARG A 24 -24.64 3.64 5.31
CA ARG A 24 -24.00 4.31 6.46
C ARG A 24 -22.54 4.39 6.12
N ARG A 25 -21.99 5.61 5.94
CA ARG A 25 -20.57 5.82 5.67
C ARG A 25 -19.85 4.98 6.70
N ARG A 26 -19.19 3.89 6.25
CA ARG A 26 -18.43 3.04 7.15
C ARG A 26 -17.55 3.97 7.95
N LYS A 27 -17.70 3.94 9.29
CA LYS A 27 -16.88 4.76 10.17
C LYS A 27 -15.43 4.38 9.88
N TRP A 28 -14.67 5.32 9.31
CA TRP A 28 -13.29 5.09 8.94
C TRP A 28 -12.52 4.81 10.23
N VAL A 29 -12.16 3.55 10.47
CA VAL A 29 -11.28 3.20 11.57
C VAL A 29 -9.87 3.50 11.09
N ARG A 30 -9.22 4.48 11.70
CA ARG A 30 -7.82 4.76 11.45
C ARG A 30 -7.01 3.55 11.90
N TYR A 31 -6.47 2.82 10.93
CA TYR A 31 -5.58 1.69 11.20
C TYR A 31 -4.17 2.25 11.37
N GLU A 32 -3.70 2.32 12.59
CA GLU A 32 -2.37 2.83 12.94
C GLU A 32 -1.85 2.06 14.14
N ARG A 33 -0.59 1.65 14.07
CA ARG A 33 0.08 1.03 15.21
C ARG A 33 0.46 2.09 16.22
N GLU A 34 0.47 1.71 17.49
CA GLU A 34 0.79 2.61 18.60
C GLU A 34 2.29 2.89 18.67
N HIS A 35 3.10 1.88 18.38
CA HIS A 35 4.56 1.96 18.54
C HIS A 35 5.28 1.71 17.21
N SER A 36 6.42 2.41 17.05
CA SER A 36 7.35 2.15 15.95
C SER A 36 7.89 0.73 16.02
N MET A 37 8.29 0.18 14.88
CA MET A 37 8.76 -1.20 14.71
C MET A 37 7.68 -2.29 14.86
N GLU A 38 6.43 -1.93 15.15
CA GLU A 38 5.35 -2.92 15.16
C GLU A 38 4.94 -3.33 13.75
N LEU A 39 4.87 -2.37 12.82
CA LEU A 39 4.46 -2.63 11.45
C LEU A 39 5.21 -1.72 10.48
N TRP A 40 5.80 -2.32 9.46
CA TRP A 40 6.27 -1.60 8.28
C TRP A 40 5.37 -1.90 7.09
N HIS A 41 5.05 -0.85 6.33
CA HIS A 41 4.38 -0.97 5.03
C HIS A 41 5.41 -0.98 3.93
N THR A 42 5.19 -1.78 2.90
CA THR A 42 5.97 -1.71 1.66
C THR A 42 5.09 -1.93 0.44
N ASP A 43 5.45 -1.26 -0.63
CA ASP A 43 4.78 -1.33 -1.92
C ASP A 43 5.72 -0.85 -3.02
N TRP A 44 5.42 -1.24 -4.26
CA TRP A 44 6.13 -0.80 -5.45
C TRP A 44 5.32 0.26 -6.18
N VAL A 45 6.01 1.25 -6.74
CA VAL A 45 5.42 2.21 -7.66
C VAL A 45 6.32 2.40 -8.88
N GLN A 46 5.73 2.40 -10.06
CA GLN A 46 6.46 2.72 -11.28
C GLN A 46 6.61 4.23 -11.42
N LEU A 47 7.84 4.67 -11.58
CA LEU A 47 8.17 6.07 -11.86
C LEU A 47 7.91 6.39 -13.34
N ARG A 48 7.79 7.67 -13.69
CA ARG A 48 7.52 8.12 -15.06
C ARG A 48 8.61 7.76 -16.06
N ASP A 49 9.83 7.51 -15.57
CA ASP A 49 10.97 7.07 -16.40
C ASP A 49 11.01 5.54 -16.60
N GLY A 50 9.99 4.84 -16.13
CA GLY A 50 9.84 3.39 -16.26
C GLY A 50 10.51 2.57 -15.17
N ARG A 51 11.34 3.19 -14.32
CA ARG A 51 11.96 2.51 -13.17
C ARG A 51 10.96 2.26 -12.05
N TRP A 52 11.29 1.38 -11.14
CA TRP A 52 10.48 0.99 -10.01
C TRP A 52 11.08 1.48 -8.70
N TRP A 53 10.27 2.21 -7.94
CA TRP A 53 10.61 2.67 -6.60
C TRP A 53 9.90 1.81 -5.55
N ILE A 54 10.67 1.29 -4.59
CA ILE A 54 10.15 0.62 -3.40
C ILE A 54 10.55 1.44 -2.17
N ALA A 55 9.63 1.55 -1.21
CA ALA A 55 9.87 2.15 0.09
C ALA A 55 9.32 1.26 1.20
N TYR A 56 10.03 1.21 2.33
CA TYR A 56 9.55 0.67 3.59
C TYR A 56 9.27 1.83 4.52
N MET A 57 8.04 1.91 5.04
CA MET A 57 7.58 2.97 5.93
C MET A 57 7.08 2.39 7.23
N ASP A 58 7.57 2.92 8.35
CA ASP A 58 7.06 2.58 9.67
C ASP A 58 5.64 3.16 9.88
N ASP A 59 4.72 2.33 10.33
CA ASP A 59 3.30 2.67 10.43
C ASP A 59 3.00 3.75 11.46
N ALA A 60 3.68 3.73 12.58
CA ALA A 60 3.45 4.68 13.68
C ALA A 60 4.12 6.04 13.41
N SER A 61 5.42 6.03 13.12
CA SER A 61 6.20 7.26 12.95
C SER A 61 6.08 7.90 11.57
N ARG A 62 5.65 7.14 10.54
CA ARG A 62 5.67 7.51 9.11
C ARG A 62 7.07 7.67 8.52
N LEU A 63 8.09 7.29 9.27
CA LEU A 63 9.46 7.33 8.80
C LEU A 63 9.65 6.36 7.63
N ILE A 64 10.27 6.82 6.55
CA ILE A 64 10.77 5.94 5.51
C ILE A 64 12.08 5.32 6.01
N VAL A 65 12.01 4.07 6.44
CA VAL A 65 13.16 3.36 7.03
C VAL A 65 14.18 2.95 5.98
N ALA A 66 13.74 2.66 4.77
CA ALA A 66 14.59 2.49 3.59
C ALA A 66 13.78 2.62 2.30
N HIS A 67 14.45 3.02 1.23
CA HIS A 67 13.90 3.02 -0.12
C HIS A 67 15.00 2.78 -1.15
N SER A 68 14.62 2.41 -2.36
CA SER A 68 15.54 2.34 -3.49
C SER A 68 14.78 2.31 -4.81
N VAL A 69 15.50 2.57 -5.91
CA VAL A 69 14.96 2.53 -7.27
C VAL A 69 15.68 1.46 -8.06
N PHE A 70 14.92 0.65 -8.82
CA PHE A 70 15.42 -0.47 -9.60
C PHE A 70 14.82 -0.45 -11.02
N GLN A 71 15.39 -1.24 -11.92
CA GLN A 71 14.83 -1.45 -13.25
C GLN A 71 13.60 -2.38 -13.23
N GLU A 72 13.54 -3.28 -12.24
CA GLU A 72 12.50 -4.30 -12.12
C GLU A 72 12.00 -4.45 -10.68
N GLU A 73 10.71 -4.72 -10.52
CA GLU A 73 10.05 -5.05 -9.26
C GLU A 73 10.21 -6.54 -8.93
N THR A 74 11.26 -6.91 -8.24
CA THR A 74 11.55 -8.30 -7.88
C THR A 74 11.53 -8.52 -6.37
N ALA A 75 11.31 -9.79 -5.96
CA ALA A 75 11.41 -10.18 -4.55
C ALA A 75 12.83 -9.96 -4.00
N GLU A 76 13.86 -10.18 -4.82
CA GLU A 76 15.26 -9.99 -4.45
C GLU A 76 15.55 -8.51 -4.14
N ASN A 77 15.11 -7.60 -5.00
CA ASN A 77 15.26 -6.16 -4.81
C ASN A 77 14.49 -5.68 -3.57
N ALA A 78 13.26 -6.18 -3.35
CA ALA A 78 12.51 -5.89 -2.13
C ALA A 78 13.26 -6.35 -0.87
N LEU A 79 13.79 -7.58 -0.87
CA LEU A 79 14.58 -8.11 0.23
C LEU A 79 15.90 -7.36 0.44
N HIS A 80 16.54 -6.88 -0.62
CA HIS A 80 17.74 -6.05 -0.52
C HIS A 80 17.47 -4.79 0.29
N VAL A 81 16.38 -4.07 -0.02
CA VAL A 81 15.98 -2.86 0.71
C VAL A 81 15.56 -3.17 2.13
N LEU A 82 14.81 -4.25 2.36
CA LEU A 82 14.41 -4.70 3.70
C LEU A 82 15.62 -4.98 4.59
N LYS A 83 16.61 -5.72 4.07
CA LYS A 83 17.84 -6.03 4.83
C LYS A 83 18.60 -4.77 5.25
N ARG A 84 18.66 -3.76 4.38
CA ARG A 84 19.26 -2.44 4.70
C ARG A 84 18.49 -1.73 5.82
N ALA A 85 17.14 -1.72 5.73
CA ALA A 85 16.28 -1.15 6.75
C ALA A 85 16.52 -1.85 8.12
N MET A 86 16.50 -3.18 8.12
CA MET A 86 16.71 -3.99 9.32
C MET A 86 18.09 -3.80 9.93
N ALA A 87 19.14 -3.65 9.12
CA ALA A 87 20.50 -3.39 9.58
C ALA A 87 20.62 -2.05 10.33
N LYS A 88 19.83 -1.04 9.93
CA LYS A 88 19.86 0.31 10.51
C LYS A 88 18.92 0.48 11.70
N TYR A 89 17.72 -0.09 11.62
CA TYR A 89 16.64 0.18 12.58
C TYR A 89 16.23 -1.04 13.41
N GLY A 90 16.70 -2.24 13.06
CA GLY A 90 16.27 -3.48 13.70
C GLY A 90 15.16 -4.18 12.92
N THR A 91 14.69 -5.31 13.44
CA THR A 91 13.69 -6.17 12.82
C THR A 91 12.28 -5.74 13.24
N PRO A 92 11.36 -5.41 12.30
CA PRO A 92 9.97 -5.11 12.64
C PRO A 92 9.23 -6.38 13.07
N ARG A 93 8.14 -6.24 13.80
CA ARG A 93 7.28 -7.37 14.18
C ARG A 93 6.46 -7.87 13.00
N GLU A 94 6.01 -6.94 12.14
CA GLU A 94 5.10 -7.21 11.03
C GLU A 94 5.51 -6.43 9.78
N ILE A 95 5.25 -7.01 8.62
CA ILE A 95 5.36 -6.30 7.33
C ILE A 95 4.06 -6.48 6.58
N LEU A 96 3.52 -5.37 6.08
CA LEU A 96 2.32 -5.32 5.24
C LEU A 96 2.71 -5.06 3.79
N THR A 97 2.22 -5.90 2.89
CA THR A 97 2.37 -5.79 1.45
C THR A 97 1.02 -5.91 0.75
N ASP A 98 0.99 -5.60 -0.52
CA ASP A 98 -0.08 -6.01 -1.42
C ASP A 98 0.05 -7.52 -1.78
N HIS A 99 -0.78 -7.99 -2.73
CA HIS A 99 -0.78 -9.34 -3.26
C HIS A 99 0.13 -9.50 -4.50
N GLY A 100 1.08 -8.60 -4.71
CA GLY A 100 2.00 -8.66 -5.84
C GLY A 100 2.81 -9.97 -5.84
N PRO A 101 3.11 -10.56 -7.03
CA PRO A 101 3.81 -11.84 -7.13
C PRO A 101 5.22 -11.80 -6.54
N GLN A 102 5.83 -10.63 -6.41
CA GLN A 102 7.12 -10.40 -5.77
C GLN A 102 7.07 -10.60 -4.26
N PHE A 103 5.90 -10.42 -3.62
CA PHE A 103 5.72 -10.56 -2.17
C PHE A 103 5.02 -11.86 -1.79
N TYR A 104 4.09 -12.31 -2.61
CA TYR A 104 3.20 -13.42 -2.30
C TYR A 104 3.08 -14.40 -3.44
N ALA A 105 3.28 -15.69 -3.15
CA ALA A 105 3.05 -16.75 -4.13
C ALA A 105 1.55 -16.96 -4.33
N ASN A 106 1.01 -16.43 -5.43
CA ASN A 106 -0.40 -16.59 -5.78
C ASN A 106 -0.69 -18.05 -6.12
N GLU A 107 -1.84 -18.56 -5.65
CA GLU A 107 -2.35 -19.87 -6.02
C GLU A 107 -2.79 -19.82 -7.50
N GLY A 108 -1.86 -20.06 -8.44
CA GLY A 108 -2.23 -20.42 -9.81
C GLY A 108 -2.89 -21.79 -9.80
N GLU A 109 -3.53 -22.19 -10.90
CA GLU A 109 -4.29 -23.45 -11.08
C GLU A 109 -3.55 -24.76 -10.73
N ARG A 110 -2.31 -24.72 -10.26
CA ARG A 110 -1.53 -25.86 -9.76
C ARG A 110 -1.60 -25.90 -8.24
N LYS A 111 -2.18 -26.97 -7.72
CA LYS A 111 -2.47 -27.27 -6.31
C LYS A 111 -1.27 -27.33 -5.35
N GLU A 112 -0.07 -26.92 -5.73
CA GLU A 112 1.08 -26.85 -4.84
C GLU A 112 1.40 -25.39 -4.54
N LYS A 113 1.00 -24.97 -3.35
CA LYS A 113 1.28 -23.67 -2.77
C LYS A 113 2.80 -23.50 -2.62
N GLY A 114 3.45 -22.84 -3.58
CA GLY A 114 4.81 -22.39 -3.41
C GLY A 114 4.85 -21.23 -2.43
N VAL A 115 5.80 -21.21 -1.49
CA VAL A 115 6.09 -20.04 -0.67
C VAL A 115 7.03 -19.13 -1.45
N SER A 116 6.72 -17.85 -1.57
CA SER A 116 7.60 -16.89 -2.25
C SER A 116 8.94 -16.77 -1.51
N GLN A 117 9.98 -16.30 -2.21
CA GLN A 117 11.26 -16.01 -1.58
C GLN A 117 11.13 -14.97 -0.47
N PHE A 118 10.24 -13.99 -0.67
CA PHE A 118 9.95 -12.94 0.30
C PHE A 118 9.30 -13.51 1.56
N GLU A 119 8.23 -14.29 1.42
CA GLU A 119 7.54 -14.94 2.54
C GLU A 119 8.48 -15.85 3.34
N ARG A 120 9.30 -16.65 2.66
CA ARG A 120 10.29 -17.53 3.31
C ARG A 120 11.26 -16.73 4.17
N TYR A 121 11.80 -15.63 3.61
CA TYR A 121 12.71 -14.76 4.38
C TYR A 121 12.05 -14.16 5.61
N LEU A 122 10.79 -13.68 5.50
CA LEU A 122 10.07 -13.13 6.64
C LEU A 122 9.86 -14.19 7.74
N ALA A 123 9.48 -15.42 7.34
CA ALA A 123 9.30 -16.53 8.26
C ALA A 123 10.61 -16.88 8.98
N ASP A 124 11.74 -16.95 8.27
CA ASP A 124 13.07 -17.22 8.84
C ASP A 124 13.50 -16.15 9.85
N LYS A 125 13.03 -14.92 9.69
CA LYS A 125 13.30 -13.79 10.60
C LYS A 125 12.25 -13.62 11.69
N GLY A 126 11.23 -14.46 11.74
CA GLY A 126 10.14 -14.35 12.70
C GLY A 126 9.25 -13.12 12.49
N ILE A 127 9.21 -12.56 11.27
CA ILE A 127 8.42 -11.39 10.92
C ILE A 127 7.05 -11.87 10.42
N ARG A 128 5.98 -11.35 10.98
CA ARG A 128 4.63 -11.68 10.52
C ARG A 128 4.31 -10.94 9.21
N HIS A 129 4.01 -11.69 8.16
CA HIS A 129 3.53 -11.14 6.89
C HIS A 129 2.04 -10.86 6.97
N ILE A 130 1.63 -9.64 6.61
CA ILE A 130 0.24 -9.21 6.52
C ILE A 130 -0.02 -8.81 5.06
N LEU A 131 -0.99 -9.48 4.45
CA LEU A 131 -1.45 -9.11 3.11
C LEU A 131 -2.56 -8.05 3.22
N ALA A 132 -2.46 -6.98 2.45
CA ALA A 132 -3.50 -5.98 2.35
C ALA A 132 -4.81 -6.64 1.89
N ARG A 133 -5.93 -6.31 2.52
CA ARG A 133 -7.23 -6.87 2.11
C ARG A 133 -7.60 -6.34 0.73
N VAL A 134 -7.98 -7.24 -0.17
CA VAL A 134 -8.55 -6.88 -1.47
C VAL A 134 -9.75 -5.97 -1.26
N ASN A 135 -9.83 -4.87 -2.01
CA ASN A 135 -10.88 -3.83 -1.89
C ASN A 135 -10.89 -3.02 -0.58
N HIS A 136 -9.78 -2.98 0.17
CA HIS A 136 -9.60 -2.07 1.30
C HIS A 136 -8.45 -1.08 1.02
N PRO A 137 -8.70 0.01 0.29
CA PRO A 137 -7.66 0.98 -0.12
C PRO A 137 -6.98 1.68 1.05
N GLN A 138 -7.51 1.53 2.26
CA GLN A 138 -6.93 2.14 3.46
C GLN A 138 -5.59 1.53 3.88
N THR A 139 -5.34 0.29 3.48
CA THR A 139 -4.19 -0.47 3.96
C THR A 139 -2.90 0.00 3.30
N ASN A 140 -2.93 0.38 2.01
CA ASN A 140 -1.78 0.91 1.25
C ASN A 140 -1.84 2.44 1.06
N GLY A 141 -2.95 3.09 1.45
CA GLY A 141 -3.18 4.53 1.24
C GLY A 141 -2.10 5.45 1.83
N LYS A 142 -1.27 4.96 2.74
CA LYS A 142 -0.16 5.71 3.33
C LYS A 142 1.00 5.85 2.34
N LEU A 143 1.42 4.75 1.72
CA LEU A 143 2.46 4.74 0.68
C LEU A 143 1.95 5.35 -0.62
N GLU A 144 0.71 5.05 -1.02
CA GLU A 144 0.08 5.68 -2.19
C GLU A 144 0.11 7.21 -2.07
N ARG A 145 -0.17 7.74 -0.86
CA ARG A 145 -0.07 9.18 -0.60
C ARG A 145 1.35 9.70 -0.72
N LEU A 146 2.35 8.98 -0.18
CA LEU A 146 3.76 9.33 -0.31
C LEU A 146 4.14 9.44 -1.79
N TYR A 147 3.83 8.42 -2.58
CA TYR A 147 4.15 8.36 -4.00
C TYR A 147 3.41 9.44 -4.80
N GLY A 148 2.12 9.65 -4.51
CA GLY A 148 1.32 10.67 -5.17
C GLY A 148 1.81 12.09 -4.91
N VAL A 149 2.23 12.40 -3.68
CA VAL A 149 2.82 13.70 -3.35
C VAL A 149 4.17 13.88 -4.04
N TYR A 150 5.01 12.84 -4.07
CA TYR A 150 6.27 12.89 -4.83
C TYR A 150 6.02 13.17 -6.32
N ASP A 151 5.11 12.45 -6.96
CA ASP A 151 4.86 12.63 -8.40
C ASP A 151 4.35 14.04 -8.74
N GLN A 152 3.54 14.63 -7.85
CA GLN A 152 3.06 16.01 -8.01
C GLN A 152 4.15 17.07 -7.79
N LYS A 153 5.05 16.85 -6.83
CA LYS A 153 6.03 17.85 -6.37
C LYS A 153 7.46 17.56 -6.80
N ARG A 154 7.72 16.51 -7.58
CA ARG A 154 9.08 16.06 -7.96
C ARG A 154 9.96 17.14 -8.56
N HIS A 155 9.35 18.16 -9.23
CA HIS A 155 10.08 19.29 -9.81
C HIS A 155 10.69 20.21 -8.76
N GLN A 156 10.31 20.06 -7.48
CA GLN A 156 10.83 20.82 -6.34
C GLN A 156 12.07 20.17 -5.71
N PHE A 157 12.40 18.93 -6.10
CA PHE A 157 13.49 18.15 -5.53
C PHE A 157 14.50 17.78 -6.60
N SER A 158 15.79 17.83 -6.26
CA SER A 158 16.88 17.43 -7.16
C SER A 158 16.99 15.90 -7.26
N SER A 159 16.56 15.18 -6.25
CA SER A 159 16.58 13.72 -6.21
C SER A 159 15.43 13.17 -5.36
N LEU A 160 15.19 11.85 -5.49
CA LEU A 160 14.22 11.15 -4.66
C LEU A 160 14.69 11.05 -3.20
N ASP A 161 15.99 10.95 -2.98
CA ASP A 161 16.59 10.96 -1.63
C ASP A 161 16.29 12.28 -0.90
N GLU A 162 16.39 13.41 -1.60
CA GLU A 162 16.02 14.71 -1.01
C GLU A 162 14.54 14.82 -0.63
N TYR A 163 13.65 14.16 -1.37
CA TYR A 163 12.23 14.13 -1.04
C TYR A 163 11.94 13.28 0.21
N VAL A 164 12.67 12.19 0.40
CA VAL A 164 12.43 11.23 1.48
C VAL A 164 13.03 11.69 2.81
N HIS A 165 14.09 12.50 2.77
CA HIS A 165 14.80 13.05 3.93
C HIS A 165 14.49 14.51 4.19
#